data_2e3f24e0809551fd08f797e6e4509058
#
_entry.id   2e3f24e0809551fd08f797e6e4509058
#
_cell.length_a   1.000
_cell.length_b   1.000
_cell.length_c   1.000
_cell.angle_alpha   90.00
_cell.angle_beta   90.00
_cell.angle_gamma   90.00
#
_symmetry.space_group_name_H-M   'P 1'
#
loop_
_entity.id
_entity.type
_entity.pdbx_description
1 polymer ?
#
loop_
_entity_poly.entity_id
_entity_poly.type
_entity_poly.pdbx_seq_one_letter_code
_entity_poly.pdbx_strand_id
1 'polypeptide(L)'
;MEKHITLPLTEKLAKTLHAGDTVYLTGTIYTSRDAGHKRMCEALARGEKLPFDPTDATIYYVGPTPAKPGQVIGSAGPTTSGRMDAYAPTMMSVGARGMIGKGARLPEVVEAMKKYDGVYFGAIGGAGALLAKCIKRAELIAYEDLGAEALRKLYVEDMPLVVIIDCEGNNLYEKGRAEYLNASREATAVMSK
;
A
#
# COMPACT_ATOMS: atom_id res chain seq x y z
N MET A 1 1.09 11.51 13.66
CA MET A 1 -0.16 12.30 13.84
C MET A 1 -1.30 11.46 13.30
N GLU A 2 -2.53 11.58 13.83
CA GLU A 2 -3.70 10.88 13.27
C GLU A 2 -4.36 11.74 12.19
N LYS A 3 -4.71 11.15 11.06
CA LYS A 3 -5.32 11.84 9.91
C LYS A 3 -6.42 10.99 9.28
N HIS A 4 -7.59 11.58 9.04
CA HIS A 4 -8.61 10.99 8.17
C HIS A 4 -8.39 11.51 6.76
N ILE A 5 -8.22 10.61 5.80
CA ILE A 5 -7.95 10.96 4.41
C ILE A 5 -8.95 10.31 3.47
N THR A 6 -9.38 11.07 2.47
CA THR A 6 -10.32 10.60 1.44
C THR A 6 -9.61 10.49 0.09
N LEU A 7 -9.72 9.32 -0.54
CA LEU A 7 -9.20 9.05 -1.87
C LEU A 7 -10.03 9.72 -2.99
N PRO A 8 -9.45 10.02 -4.14
CA PRO A 8 -8.15 9.59 -4.66
C PRO A 8 -6.96 10.28 -3.97
N LEU A 9 -5.81 9.59 -3.97
CA LEU A 9 -4.57 10.10 -3.39
C LEU A 9 -3.90 11.09 -4.35
N THR A 10 -4.43 12.33 -4.38
CA THR A 10 -3.87 13.38 -5.22
C THR A 10 -2.44 13.75 -4.79
N GLU A 11 -1.66 14.35 -5.69
CA GLU A 11 -0.31 14.88 -5.39
C GLU A 11 -0.35 15.81 -4.16
N LYS A 12 -1.31 16.73 -4.13
CA LYS A 12 -1.48 17.65 -3.00
C LYS A 12 -1.71 16.92 -1.69
N LEU A 13 -2.52 15.87 -1.69
CA LEU A 13 -2.79 15.06 -0.49
C LEU A 13 -1.56 14.25 -0.09
N ALA A 14 -0.86 13.61 -1.04
CA ALA A 14 0.35 12.83 -0.79
C ALA A 14 1.43 13.67 -0.07
N LYS A 15 1.64 14.92 -0.49
CA LYS A 15 2.60 15.86 0.12
C LYS A 15 2.24 16.30 1.55
N THR A 16 1.04 16.03 2.03
CA THR A 16 0.65 16.30 3.43
C THR A 16 0.90 15.12 4.37
N LEU A 17 1.29 13.96 3.82
CA LEU A 17 1.48 12.73 4.58
C LEU A 17 2.96 12.51 4.87
N HIS A 18 3.29 12.23 6.14
CA HIS A 18 4.66 12.03 6.58
C HIS A 18 4.85 10.65 7.21
N ALA A 19 6.03 10.08 7.03
CA ALA A 19 6.38 8.79 7.63
C ALA A 19 6.14 8.80 9.15
N GLY A 20 5.37 7.82 9.65
CA GLY A 20 4.91 7.73 11.03
C GLY A 20 3.51 8.28 11.29
N ASP A 21 2.85 8.92 10.31
CA ASP A 21 1.44 9.29 10.45
C ASP A 21 0.55 8.03 10.51
N THR A 22 -0.38 8.00 11.44
CA THR A 22 -1.50 7.06 11.44
C THR A 22 -2.61 7.65 10.58
N VAL A 23 -3.10 6.89 9.61
CA VAL A 23 -4.17 7.35 8.71
C VAL A 23 -5.37 6.42 8.76
N TYR A 24 -6.56 7.00 8.67
CA TYR A 24 -7.83 6.31 8.45
C TYR A 24 -8.28 6.63 7.03
N LEU A 25 -8.17 5.64 6.15
CA LEU A 25 -8.32 5.83 4.71
C LEU A 25 -9.73 5.46 4.27
N THR A 26 -10.41 6.40 3.61
CA THR A 26 -11.76 6.22 3.05
C THR A 26 -11.75 6.46 1.54
N GLY A 27 -12.38 5.57 0.77
CA GLY A 27 -12.57 5.74 -0.67
C GLY A 27 -12.28 4.49 -1.48
N THR A 28 -12.02 4.68 -2.77
CA THR A 28 -11.76 3.57 -3.70
C THR A 28 -10.29 3.17 -3.72
N ILE A 29 -10.03 1.87 -3.57
CA ILE A 29 -8.72 1.25 -3.77
C ILE A 29 -8.85 0.06 -4.72
N TYR A 30 -7.73 -0.37 -5.30
CA TYR A 30 -7.66 -1.53 -6.18
C TYR A 30 -6.81 -2.63 -5.56
N THR A 31 -7.14 -3.90 -5.80
CA THR A 31 -6.32 -5.01 -5.32
C THR A 31 -5.42 -5.52 -6.43
N SER A 32 -4.14 -5.75 -6.14
CA SER A 32 -3.26 -6.47 -7.05
C SER A 32 -2.07 -7.04 -6.30
N ARG A 33 -1.64 -8.23 -6.70
CA ARG A 33 -0.40 -8.85 -6.27
C ARG A 33 0.54 -9.04 -7.47
N ASP A 34 1.55 -9.86 -7.29
CA ASP A 34 2.62 -10.09 -8.26
C ASP A 34 2.10 -10.50 -9.65
N ALA A 35 1.17 -11.47 -9.75
CA ALA A 35 0.63 -11.90 -11.05
C ALA A 35 -0.19 -10.79 -11.73
N GLY A 36 -1.02 -10.07 -10.97
CA GLY A 36 -1.79 -8.94 -11.47
C GLY A 36 -0.90 -7.78 -11.93
N HIS A 37 0.12 -7.41 -11.13
CA HIS A 37 1.08 -6.37 -11.49
C HIS A 37 1.87 -6.73 -12.76
N LYS A 38 2.36 -7.97 -12.86
CA LYS A 38 3.05 -8.45 -14.05
C LYS A 38 2.18 -8.26 -15.29
N ARG A 39 0.93 -8.73 -15.25
CA ARG A 39 -0.02 -8.62 -16.38
C ARG A 39 -0.31 -7.16 -16.76
N MET A 40 -0.47 -6.27 -15.79
CA MET A 40 -0.65 -4.84 -16.02
C MET A 40 0.57 -4.20 -16.67
N CYS A 41 1.78 -4.49 -16.18
CA CYS A 41 3.01 -3.96 -16.76
C CYS A 41 3.26 -4.49 -18.19
N GLU A 42 2.95 -5.76 -18.45
CA GLU A 42 3.01 -6.33 -19.81
C GLU A 42 1.99 -5.67 -20.77
N ALA A 43 0.78 -5.36 -20.29
CA ALA A 43 -0.22 -4.63 -21.08
C ALA A 43 0.27 -3.21 -21.39
N LEU A 44 0.81 -2.49 -20.42
CA LEU A 44 1.40 -1.17 -20.63
C LEU A 44 2.56 -1.21 -21.62
N ALA A 45 3.42 -2.22 -21.56
CA ALA A 45 4.53 -2.39 -22.50
C ALA A 45 4.05 -2.62 -23.95
N ARG A 46 2.85 -3.17 -24.14
CA ARG A 46 2.19 -3.30 -25.45
C ARG A 46 1.38 -2.07 -25.86
N GLY A 47 1.36 -1.00 -25.04
CA GLY A 47 0.56 0.20 -25.29
C GLY A 47 -0.95 0.03 -25.03
N GLU A 48 -1.33 -1.01 -24.32
CA GLU A 48 -2.72 -1.29 -23.94
C GLU A 48 -3.14 -0.46 -22.72
N LYS A 49 -4.43 -0.14 -22.61
CA LYS A 49 -5.00 0.52 -21.43
C LYS A 49 -5.18 -0.47 -20.29
N LEU A 50 -4.96 0.02 -19.07
CA LEU A 50 -5.30 -0.73 -17.87
C LEU A 50 -6.83 -0.86 -17.72
N PRO A 51 -7.33 -1.90 -17.00
CA PRO A 51 -8.75 -2.09 -16.76
C PRO A 51 -9.34 -1.10 -15.74
N PHE A 52 -8.55 -0.14 -15.26
CA PHE A 52 -8.97 0.98 -14.42
C PHE A 52 -8.10 2.21 -14.73
N ASP A 53 -8.57 3.39 -14.30
CA ASP A 53 -7.76 4.61 -14.39
C ASP A 53 -6.70 4.61 -13.27
N PRO A 54 -5.40 4.56 -13.59
CA PRO A 54 -4.34 4.58 -12.60
C PRO A 54 -4.09 5.95 -11.97
N THR A 55 -4.67 7.03 -12.52
CA THR A 55 -4.44 8.39 -12.01
C THR A 55 -4.83 8.52 -10.54
N ASP A 56 -3.87 8.88 -9.69
CA ASP A 56 -4.02 9.02 -8.24
C ASP A 56 -4.55 7.77 -7.52
N ALA A 57 -4.47 6.61 -8.20
CA ALA A 57 -4.96 5.35 -7.67
C ALA A 57 -4.13 4.85 -6.49
N THR A 58 -4.81 4.16 -5.57
CA THR A 58 -4.18 3.44 -4.45
C THR A 58 -4.37 1.94 -4.67
N ILE A 59 -3.26 1.19 -4.62
CA ILE A 59 -3.26 -0.27 -4.85
C ILE A 59 -2.95 -0.99 -3.55
N TYR A 60 -3.86 -1.86 -3.13
CA TYR A 60 -3.69 -2.74 -1.98
C TYR A 60 -3.11 -4.09 -2.43
N TYR A 61 -1.95 -4.41 -1.90
CA TYR A 61 -1.26 -5.67 -2.15
C TYR A 61 -1.87 -6.78 -1.30
N VAL A 62 -2.96 -7.32 -1.78
CA VAL A 62 -3.77 -8.32 -1.09
C VAL A 62 -4.31 -9.37 -2.04
N GLY A 63 -4.37 -10.61 -1.57
CA GLY A 63 -5.15 -11.68 -2.16
C GLY A 63 -6.16 -12.14 -1.11
N PRO A 64 -7.39 -11.62 -1.13
CA PRO A 64 -8.37 -11.95 -0.10
C PRO A 64 -8.79 -13.41 -0.17
N THR A 65 -9.16 -13.99 0.96
CA THR A 65 -9.82 -15.29 0.96
C THR A 65 -11.25 -15.15 0.37
N PRO A 66 -11.83 -16.24 -0.14
CA PRO A 66 -13.21 -16.22 -0.61
C PRO A 66 -14.18 -15.69 0.47
N ALA A 67 -15.13 -14.86 0.05
CA ALA A 67 -16.20 -14.37 0.91
C ALA A 67 -17.11 -15.51 1.36
N LYS A 68 -17.50 -15.52 2.64
CA LYS A 68 -18.57 -16.40 3.12
C LYS A 68 -19.94 -15.82 2.72
N PRO A 69 -21.01 -16.63 2.71
CA PRO A 69 -22.34 -16.11 2.46
C PRO A 69 -22.67 -14.88 3.33
N GLY A 70 -23.16 -13.82 2.71
CA GLY A 70 -23.48 -12.55 3.38
C GLY A 70 -22.29 -11.62 3.67
N GLN A 71 -21.07 -11.99 3.30
CA GLN A 71 -19.88 -11.13 3.44
C GLN A 71 -19.51 -10.48 2.10
N VAL A 72 -19.03 -9.23 2.16
CA VAL A 72 -18.52 -8.50 0.99
C VAL A 72 -17.21 -9.11 0.49
N ILE A 73 -16.34 -9.55 1.41
CA ILE A 73 -15.02 -10.10 1.13
C ILE A 73 -14.60 -11.03 2.28
N GLY A 74 -13.69 -11.93 2.03
CA GLY A 74 -13.08 -12.72 3.08
C GLY A 74 -11.94 -11.96 3.79
N SER A 75 -11.09 -12.68 4.53
CA SER A 75 -9.92 -12.07 5.17
C SER A 75 -9.04 -11.37 4.14
N ALA A 76 -8.72 -10.11 4.39
CA ALA A 76 -8.01 -9.22 3.46
C ALA A 76 -6.73 -8.67 4.09
N GLY A 77 -5.82 -9.56 4.51
CA GLY A 77 -4.52 -9.19 5.08
C GLY A 77 -3.49 -8.82 4.00
N PRO A 78 -2.56 -7.89 4.32
CA PRO A 78 -1.55 -7.44 3.35
C PRO A 78 -0.56 -8.56 3.03
N THR A 79 -0.12 -8.63 1.76
CA THR A 79 1.03 -9.45 1.36
C THR A 79 2.33 -8.66 1.48
N THR A 80 3.47 -9.36 1.42
CA THR A 80 4.80 -8.74 1.43
C THR A 80 5.01 -7.91 0.18
N SER A 81 5.26 -6.60 0.36
CA SER A 81 5.30 -5.60 -0.73
C SER A 81 6.50 -5.74 -1.66
N GLY A 82 7.63 -6.26 -1.16
CA GLY A 82 8.84 -6.49 -1.98
C GLY A 82 8.61 -7.37 -3.21
N ARG A 83 7.55 -8.18 -3.22
CA ARG A 83 7.17 -8.97 -4.41
C ARG A 83 6.69 -8.10 -5.58
N MET A 84 6.23 -6.89 -5.32
CA MET A 84 5.77 -5.93 -6.32
C MET A 84 6.83 -4.90 -6.69
N ASP A 85 8.03 -4.94 -6.10
CA ASP A 85 9.05 -3.92 -6.29
C ASP A 85 9.53 -3.80 -7.74
N ALA A 86 9.56 -4.91 -8.48
CA ALA A 86 9.88 -4.91 -9.91
C ALA A 86 8.84 -4.15 -10.78
N TYR A 87 7.63 -3.97 -10.28
CA TYR A 87 6.50 -3.41 -11.03
C TYR A 87 6.07 -2.03 -10.54
N ALA A 88 6.30 -1.74 -9.25
CA ALA A 88 5.80 -0.53 -8.60
C ALA A 88 6.28 0.77 -9.29
N PRO A 89 7.54 0.92 -9.73
CA PRO A 89 7.97 2.11 -10.46
C PRO A 89 7.18 2.34 -11.76
N THR A 90 6.87 1.27 -12.51
CA THR A 90 6.05 1.35 -13.73
C THR A 90 4.63 1.80 -13.40
N MET A 91 4.01 1.25 -12.35
CA MET A 91 2.67 1.65 -11.94
C MET A 91 2.61 3.12 -11.48
N MET A 92 3.64 3.58 -10.76
CA MET A 92 3.75 4.99 -10.37
C MET A 92 3.94 5.91 -11.60
N SER A 93 4.69 5.48 -12.60
CA SER A 93 4.92 6.27 -13.82
C SER A 93 3.65 6.52 -14.64
N VAL A 94 2.62 5.71 -14.46
CA VAL A 94 1.30 5.90 -15.10
C VAL A 94 0.25 6.49 -14.17
N GLY A 95 0.65 6.89 -12.94
CA GLY A 95 -0.18 7.70 -12.05
C GLY A 95 -0.64 7.03 -10.76
N ALA A 96 -0.39 5.71 -10.55
CA ALA A 96 -0.73 5.05 -9.29
C ALA A 96 0.17 5.57 -8.17
N ARG A 97 -0.41 6.24 -7.17
CA ARG A 97 0.35 6.99 -6.17
C ARG A 97 0.37 6.31 -4.80
N GLY A 98 -0.71 5.65 -4.44
CA GLY A 98 -0.84 4.95 -3.16
C GLY A 98 -0.49 3.46 -3.25
N MET A 99 0.27 2.96 -2.30
CA MET A 99 0.58 1.53 -2.17
C MET A 99 0.28 1.09 -0.74
N ILE A 100 -0.51 0.03 -0.57
CA ILE A 100 -0.82 -0.54 0.75
C ILE A 100 -0.26 -1.96 0.82
N GLY A 101 0.54 -2.25 1.84
CA GLY A 101 1.13 -3.58 2.01
C GLY A 101 1.86 -3.75 3.34
N LYS A 102 2.86 -4.62 3.39
CA LYS A 102 3.75 -4.80 4.54
C LYS A 102 5.18 -5.13 4.11
N GLY A 103 6.13 -4.88 5.01
CA GLY A 103 7.55 -5.15 4.79
C GLY A 103 8.28 -4.01 4.09
N ALA A 104 9.59 -4.16 3.95
CA ALA A 104 10.46 -3.17 3.35
C ALA A 104 10.26 -3.07 1.83
N ARG A 105 10.73 -1.96 1.26
CA ARG A 105 10.78 -1.71 -0.18
C ARG A 105 12.24 -1.55 -0.63
N LEU A 106 12.52 -1.89 -1.88
CA LEU A 106 13.83 -1.68 -2.48
C LEU A 106 14.11 -0.17 -2.71
N PRO A 107 15.39 0.25 -2.73
CA PRO A 107 15.76 1.65 -2.96
C PRO A 107 15.19 2.23 -4.25
N GLU A 108 15.11 1.44 -5.32
CA GLU A 108 14.56 1.85 -6.62
C GLU A 108 13.09 2.25 -6.53
N VAL A 109 12.33 1.59 -5.64
CA VAL A 109 10.93 1.95 -5.38
C VAL A 109 10.85 3.27 -4.62
N VAL A 110 11.73 3.49 -3.63
CA VAL A 110 11.79 4.75 -2.88
C VAL A 110 12.15 5.92 -3.80
N GLU A 111 13.11 5.74 -4.72
CA GLU A 111 13.43 6.77 -5.71
C GLU A 111 12.26 7.05 -6.66
N ALA A 112 11.52 6.03 -7.08
CA ALA A 112 10.30 6.22 -7.86
C ALA A 112 9.21 6.96 -7.05
N MET A 113 9.07 6.68 -5.75
CA MET A 113 8.14 7.40 -4.87
C MET A 113 8.46 8.89 -4.80
N LYS A 114 9.73 9.27 -4.67
CA LYS A 114 10.16 10.68 -4.71
C LYS A 114 9.83 11.34 -6.05
N LYS A 115 10.04 10.61 -7.14
CA LYS A 115 9.83 11.12 -8.50
C LYS A 115 8.35 11.34 -8.83
N TYR A 116 7.47 10.47 -8.33
CA TYR A 116 6.04 10.42 -8.71
C TYR A 116 5.10 10.76 -7.53
N ASP A 117 5.63 11.32 -6.45
CA ASP A 117 4.90 11.65 -5.21
C ASP A 117 4.12 10.45 -4.64
N GLY A 118 4.77 9.27 -4.65
CA GLY A 118 4.19 8.03 -4.14
C GLY A 118 4.19 7.97 -2.62
N VAL A 119 3.18 7.30 -2.03
CA VAL A 119 3.11 7.04 -0.58
C VAL A 119 2.91 5.55 -0.35
N TYR A 120 3.72 4.98 0.55
CA TYR A 120 3.59 3.59 0.97
C TYR A 120 2.99 3.51 2.37
N PHE A 121 1.83 2.89 2.44
CA PHE A 121 1.09 2.64 3.68
C PHE A 121 1.32 1.20 4.15
N GLY A 122 1.67 1.07 5.41
CA GLY A 122 1.73 -0.23 6.09
C GLY A 122 0.38 -0.62 6.65
N ALA A 123 -0.08 -1.81 6.29
CA ALA A 123 -1.20 -2.48 6.95
C ALA A 123 -0.68 -3.55 7.91
N ILE A 124 -1.32 -3.71 9.07
CA ILE A 124 -0.85 -4.62 10.11
C ILE A 124 -1.04 -6.07 9.65
N GLY A 125 0.06 -6.84 9.62
CA GLY A 125 0.04 -8.28 9.37
C GLY A 125 -0.76 -9.01 10.45
N GLY A 126 -1.54 -10.03 10.06
CA GLY A 126 -2.44 -10.76 10.98
C GLY A 126 -3.81 -10.10 11.19
N ALA A 127 -3.97 -8.81 10.86
CA ALA A 127 -5.23 -8.07 11.02
C ALA A 127 -6.22 -8.23 9.84
N GLY A 128 -6.07 -9.26 9.00
CA GLY A 128 -6.87 -9.42 7.77
C GLY A 128 -8.37 -9.44 7.97
N ALA A 129 -8.86 -10.01 9.09
CA ALA A 129 -10.27 -10.02 9.43
C ALA A 129 -10.77 -8.63 9.86
N LEU A 130 -9.92 -7.84 10.54
CA LEU A 130 -10.23 -6.47 10.93
C LEU A 130 -10.26 -5.55 9.71
N LEU A 131 -9.25 -5.64 8.84
CA LEU A 131 -9.16 -4.86 7.62
C LEU A 131 -10.33 -5.17 6.67
N ALA A 132 -10.78 -6.43 6.60
CA ALA A 132 -11.96 -6.82 5.83
C ALA A 132 -13.24 -6.09 6.28
N LYS A 133 -13.39 -5.76 7.57
CA LYS A 133 -14.55 -5.00 8.07
C LYS A 133 -14.59 -3.55 7.56
N CYS A 134 -13.45 -2.98 7.21
CA CYS A 134 -13.38 -1.66 6.60
C CYS A 134 -13.80 -1.67 5.13
N ILE A 135 -13.82 -2.83 4.48
CA ILE A 135 -14.19 -2.98 3.07
C ILE A 135 -15.72 -3.10 2.97
N LYS A 136 -16.36 -2.09 2.41
CA LYS A 136 -17.83 -1.99 2.30
C LYS A 136 -18.36 -2.47 0.96
N ARG A 137 -17.56 -2.43 -0.10
CA ARG A 137 -17.90 -2.95 -1.43
C ARG A 137 -16.68 -3.58 -2.07
N ALA A 138 -16.89 -4.66 -2.82
CA ALA A 138 -15.86 -5.34 -3.60
C ALA A 138 -16.45 -5.74 -4.96
N GLU A 139 -15.79 -5.33 -6.03
CA GLU A 139 -16.18 -5.59 -7.40
C GLU A 139 -14.99 -6.23 -8.14
N LEU A 140 -15.20 -7.35 -8.80
CA LEU A 140 -14.22 -7.95 -9.70
C LEU A 140 -14.22 -7.17 -11.02
N ILE A 141 -13.09 -6.60 -11.41
CA ILE A 141 -13.01 -5.77 -12.62
C ILE A 141 -12.16 -6.39 -13.74
N ALA A 142 -11.18 -7.24 -13.39
CA ALA A 142 -10.35 -7.93 -14.38
C ALA A 142 -9.60 -9.13 -13.78
N TYR A 143 -9.01 -9.95 -14.66
CA TYR A 143 -8.10 -11.05 -14.33
C TYR A 143 -8.72 -12.11 -13.43
N GLU A 144 -9.97 -12.46 -13.69
CA GLU A 144 -10.74 -13.46 -12.92
C GLU A 144 -10.02 -14.81 -12.81
N ASP A 145 -9.30 -15.19 -13.86
CA ASP A 145 -8.47 -16.40 -13.92
C ASP A 145 -7.36 -16.46 -12.87
N LEU A 146 -6.95 -15.30 -12.32
CA LEU A 146 -5.98 -15.23 -11.23
C LEU A 146 -6.57 -15.51 -9.84
N GLY A 147 -7.86 -15.77 -9.72
CA GLY A 147 -8.53 -16.14 -8.46
C GLY A 147 -8.35 -15.09 -7.36
N ALA A 148 -7.63 -15.42 -6.29
CA ALA A 148 -7.38 -14.49 -5.19
C ALA A 148 -6.55 -13.26 -5.62
N GLU A 149 -5.78 -13.36 -6.69
CA GLU A 149 -4.98 -12.26 -7.25
C GLU A 149 -5.69 -11.48 -8.35
N ALA A 150 -6.96 -11.80 -8.62
CA ALA A 150 -7.78 -11.04 -9.55
C ALA A 150 -7.86 -9.57 -9.14
N LEU A 151 -7.92 -8.69 -10.13
CA LEU A 151 -8.03 -7.25 -9.91
C LEU A 151 -9.45 -6.91 -9.45
N ARG A 152 -9.55 -6.36 -8.26
CA ARG A 152 -10.82 -5.91 -7.67
C ARG A 152 -10.77 -4.43 -7.38
N LYS A 153 -11.91 -3.78 -7.52
CA LYS A 153 -12.17 -2.43 -7.02
C LYS A 153 -12.88 -2.55 -5.68
N LEU A 154 -12.28 -1.97 -4.65
CA LEU A 154 -12.83 -1.97 -3.30
C LEU A 154 -13.23 -0.54 -2.91
N TYR A 155 -14.29 -0.41 -2.12
CA TYR A 155 -14.58 0.80 -1.38
C TYR A 155 -14.37 0.54 0.11
N VAL A 156 -13.52 1.33 0.72
CA VAL A 156 -13.15 1.22 2.15
C VAL A 156 -13.60 2.43 2.92
N GLU A 157 -13.87 2.24 4.21
CA GLU A 157 -14.18 3.30 5.18
C GLU A 157 -13.29 3.14 6.39
N ASP A 158 -12.64 4.25 6.76
CA ASP A 158 -11.75 4.37 7.94
C ASP A 158 -10.77 3.20 8.08
N MET A 159 -10.18 2.74 6.97
CA MET A 159 -9.18 1.67 7.01
C MET A 159 -7.92 2.16 7.74
N PRO A 160 -7.56 1.56 8.89
CA PRO A 160 -6.42 2.02 9.68
C PRO A 160 -5.09 1.58 9.06
N LEU A 161 -4.22 2.52 8.76
CA LEU A 161 -2.92 2.33 8.14
C LEU A 161 -1.88 3.25 8.80
N VAL A 162 -0.61 2.97 8.56
CA VAL A 162 0.51 3.84 8.95
C VAL A 162 1.28 4.23 7.69
N VAL A 163 1.63 5.49 7.54
CA VAL A 163 2.56 5.93 6.49
C VAL A 163 3.94 5.39 6.83
N ILE A 164 4.43 4.45 6.04
CA ILE A 164 5.75 3.84 6.22
C ILE A 164 6.82 4.62 5.45
N ILE A 165 6.53 4.95 4.19
CA ILE A 165 7.42 5.77 3.36
C ILE A 165 6.57 6.88 2.75
N ASP A 166 6.99 8.12 2.95
CA ASP A 166 6.34 9.29 2.37
C ASP A 166 6.92 9.65 1.00
N CYS A 167 6.34 10.64 0.33
CA CYS A 167 6.76 11.08 -1.00
C CYS A 167 8.12 11.79 -1.03
N GLU A 168 8.70 12.13 0.11
CA GLU A 168 10.05 12.65 0.24
C GLU A 168 11.08 11.52 0.42
N GLY A 169 10.62 10.28 0.60
CA GLY A 169 11.47 9.10 0.82
C GLY A 169 11.85 8.86 2.27
N ASN A 170 11.25 9.60 3.22
CA ASN A 170 11.44 9.30 4.64
C ASN A 170 10.83 7.92 4.95
N ASN A 171 11.62 7.05 5.59
CA ASN A 171 11.27 5.66 5.84
C ASN A 171 11.19 5.38 7.36
N LEU A 172 9.99 5.07 7.83
CA LEU A 172 9.74 4.80 9.25
C LEU A 172 10.53 3.60 9.77
N TYR A 173 10.73 2.56 8.95
CA TYR A 173 11.49 1.38 9.36
C TYR A 173 12.97 1.70 9.62
N GLU A 174 13.56 2.58 8.83
CA GLU A 174 14.95 3.02 9.00
C GLU A 174 15.09 3.96 10.19
N LYS A 175 14.20 4.95 10.28
CA LYS A 175 14.17 5.93 11.36
C LYS A 175 13.95 5.27 12.72
N GLY A 176 12.92 4.44 12.86
CA GLY A 176 12.60 3.76 14.10
C GLY A 176 13.71 2.82 14.57
N ARG A 177 14.38 2.12 13.62
CA ARG A 177 15.54 1.29 13.95
C ARG A 177 16.72 2.13 14.46
N ALA A 178 17.01 3.24 13.82
CA ALA A 178 18.12 4.12 14.22
C ALA A 178 17.87 4.74 15.59
N GLU A 179 16.67 5.23 15.86
CA GLU A 179 16.25 5.77 17.15
C GLU A 179 16.37 4.74 18.28
N TYR A 180 15.89 3.51 18.05
CA TYR A 180 16.01 2.42 19.03
C TYR A 180 17.47 2.08 19.36
N LEU A 181 18.32 1.96 18.34
CA LEU A 181 19.74 1.64 18.53
C LEU A 181 20.48 2.75 19.29
N ASN A 182 20.15 4.01 19.03
CA ASN A 182 20.76 5.15 19.75
C ASN A 182 20.31 5.16 21.22
N ALA A 183 19.01 5.03 21.50
CA ALA A 183 18.49 4.94 22.87
C ALA A 183 19.09 3.76 23.66
N SER A 184 19.26 2.60 23.01
CA SER A 184 19.88 1.43 23.63
C SER A 184 21.36 1.67 23.99
N ARG A 185 22.11 2.36 23.13
CA ARG A 185 23.53 2.72 23.39
C ARG A 185 23.65 3.69 24.55
N GLU A 186 22.78 4.70 24.61
CA GLU A 186 22.74 5.68 25.71
C GLU A 186 22.43 5.00 27.05
N ALA A 187 21.42 4.10 27.07
CA ALA A 187 21.07 3.34 28.27
C ALA A 187 22.24 2.47 28.77
N THR A 188 22.96 1.79 27.85
CA THR A 188 24.11 0.96 28.20
C THR A 188 25.27 1.82 28.75
N ALA A 189 25.52 2.99 28.17
CA ALA A 189 26.56 3.90 28.64
C ALA A 189 26.27 4.48 30.04
N VAL A 190 25.00 4.64 30.41
CA VAL A 190 24.61 5.08 31.76
C VAL A 190 24.79 3.96 32.80
N MET A 191 24.53 2.69 32.43
CA MET A 191 24.68 1.55 33.35
C MET A 191 26.14 1.13 33.57
N SER A 192 27.08 1.62 32.76
CA SER A 192 28.52 1.31 32.86
C SER A 192 29.34 2.38 33.64
N LYS A 193 28.68 3.37 34.20
CA LYS A 193 29.24 4.39 35.10
C LYS A 193 28.81 4.15 36.54
#